data_0b73f12bcd5ebcecf07a7df79c729cdf
#
_entry.id   0b73f12bcd5ebcecf07a7df79c729cdf
#
_cell.length_a   1.000
_cell.length_b   1.000
_cell.length_c   1.000
_cell.angle_alpha   90.00
_cell.angle_beta   90.00
_cell.angle_gamma   90.00
#
_symmetry.space_group_name_H-M   'P 1'
#
loop_
_entity.id
_entity.type
_entity.pdbx_description
1 polymer ?
#
loop_
_entity_poly.entity_id
_entity_poly.type
_entity_poly.pdbx_seq_one_letter_code
_entity_poly.pdbx_strand_id
1 'polypeptide(L)'
;MEDRLKEECGIFGVYNHPEASALVALGLHALQHRGQEACGINSFDGKNFYLIKRRGLVGDNFTDPKIIEQLKGHTAIGHNRYSTTGAPLIRNIQPFFADLHTGGLGIAHNGNLTNAINIREKMVKDGAIFQTTSDTETLVQLVARSKRVKTIDKIIDAIFQIHGGYALTIMTNKKLVGVRDPYGIRPLVLGKLKDSYILSSETCALDIIGAEFIREVENGEMIIIDKNGIESIKPFPKVKQRPCVFEYVYFSRPDSIVGGKAVHEYRKKLGEQLSKEMKIEADLVSAVPDSGVPAAIGYSNESNIAYDMGIIRNHYVGRTFIEPTQQIRQLGVKLKHNPNREIIKNKRIILVDDSIVRGTTSKKIVDMLYNAGAKEIHLCISSPPIKYPDYYGIDTPNIKDLIAANHSVKEIQKIIGVDTLQFLSIDGLYRALGFNERDNKNPQFTDHCFTGDYPVQPVDQLNQFEKNNQLSLLSNVRL
;
A
#
# COMPACT_ATOMS: atom_id res chain seq x y z
N MET A 1 -4.82 -17.65 -6.65
CA MET A 1 -4.37 -16.31 -6.22
C MET A 1 -5.31 -15.84 -5.13
N GLU A 2 -4.78 -15.27 -4.05
CA GLU A 2 -5.60 -14.70 -2.99
C GLU A 2 -6.31 -13.45 -3.53
N ASP A 3 -7.59 -13.29 -3.15
CA ASP A 3 -8.50 -12.24 -3.61
C ASP A 3 -8.44 -10.97 -2.75
N ARG A 4 -7.36 -10.81 -1.98
CA ARG A 4 -7.13 -9.59 -1.20
C ARG A 4 -6.35 -8.59 -2.02
N LEU A 5 -6.66 -7.32 -1.84
CA LEU A 5 -5.79 -6.23 -2.28
C LEU A 5 -4.40 -6.55 -1.78
N LYS A 6 -3.48 -6.64 -2.70
CA LYS A 6 -2.10 -6.89 -2.40
C LYS A 6 -1.41 -5.55 -2.31
N GLU A 7 -0.66 -5.38 -1.24
CA GLU A 7 -0.33 -4.13 -0.62
C GLU A 7 0.92 -3.49 -1.22
N GLU A 8 1.03 -2.22 -0.92
CA GLU A 8 2.09 -1.32 -1.27
C GLU A 8 3.35 -1.60 -0.47
N CYS A 9 4.48 -1.10 -0.97
CA CYS A 9 5.76 -1.14 -0.28
C CYS A 9 5.75 -0.29 1.00
N GLY A 10 6.60 -0.64 1.97
CA GLY A 10 6.90 0.16 3.15
C GLY A 10 8.33 0.69 3.10
N ILE A 11 8.53 1.96 3.45
CA ILE A 11 9.84 2.58 3.55
C ILE A 11 10.10 3.10 4.95
N PHE A 12 11.36 3.01 5.37
CA PHE A 12 11.82 3.50 6.67
C PHE A 12 13.24 4.05 6.56
N GLY A 13 13.53 5.18 7.19
CA GLY A 13 14.85 5.79 7.17
C GLY A 13 15.21 6.40 8.53
N VAL A 14 16.46 6.23 8.95
CA VAL A 14 17.01 6.74 10.20
C VAL A 14 18.27 7.55 9.91
N TYR A 15 18.35 8.75 10.44
CA TYR A 15 19.51 9.62 10.35
C TYR A 15 20.16 9.84 11.72
N ASN A 16 21.48 9.62 11.79
CA ASN A 16 22.34 9.92 12.93
C ASN A 16 21.95 9.15 14.23
N HIS A 17 21.85 7.81 14.14
CA HIS A 17 21.65 6.93 15.30
C HIS A 17 22.66 5.80 15.29
N PRO A 18 23.32 5.46 16.43
CA PRO A 18 24.31 4.36 16.47
C PRO A 18 23.72 3.00 16.07
N GLU A 19 22.46 2.77 16.38
CA GLU A 19 21.69 1.54 16.04
C GLU A 19 20.80 1.75 14.80
N ALA A 20 21.20 2.56 13.81
CA ALA A 20 20.32 2.95 12.70
C ALA A 20 19.76 1.72 11.95
N SER A 21 20.57 0.71 11.69
CA SER A 21 20.17 -0.49 10.95
C SER A 21 19.19 -1.38 11.75
N ALA A 22 19.39 -1.50 13.07
CA ALA A 22 18.48 -2.23 13.93
C ALA A 22 17.11 -1.53 14.02
N LEU A 23 17.11 -0.19 14.15
CA LEU A 23 15.88 0.61 14.16
C LEU A 23 15.15 0.51 12.81
N VAL A 24 15.87 0.50 11.68
CA VAL A 24 15.27 0.27 10.37
C VAL A 24 14.65 -1.11 10.28
N ALA A 25 15.31 -2.16 10.79
CA ALA A 25 14.74 -3.50 10.81
C ALA A 25 13.45 -3.57 11.64
N LEU A 26 13.42 -2.94 12.82
CA LEU A 26 12.20 -2.86 13.67
C LEU A 26 11.09 -2.04 12.99
N GLY A 27 11.42 -0.89 12.38
CA GLY A 27 10.45 -0.08 11.65
C GLY A 27 9.86 -0.84 10.45
N LEU A 28 10.69 -1.54 9.67
CA LEU A 28 10.21 -2.39 8.58
C LEU A 28 9.36 -3.56 9.08
N HIS A 29 9.69 -4.15 10.24
CA HIS A 29 8.85 -5.18 10.86
C HIS A 29 7.45 -4.65 11.21
N ALA A 30 7.36 -3.44 11.75
CA ALA A 30 6.07 -2.78 11.98
C ALA A 30 5.29 -2.50 10.69
N LEU A 31 6.00 -2.24 9.58
CA LEU A 31 5.46 -2.03 8.25
C LEU A 31 5.30 -3.32 7.43
N GLN A 32 5.40 -4.51 8.04
CA GLN A 32 5.38 -5.79 7.33
C GLN A 32 4.06 -6.05 6.58
N HIS A 33 2.96 -5.45 7.03
CA HIS A 33 1.67 -5.50 6.35
C HIS A 33 1.74 -4.87 4.95
N ARG A 34 2.61 -3.89 4.71
CA ARG A 34 2.78 -3.20 3.41
C ARG A 34 3.59 -4.02 2.39
N GLY A 35 4.42 -4.97 2.81
CA GLY A 35 5.20 -5.78 1.87
C GLY A 35 5.75 -7.03 2.54
N GLN A 36 5.51 -8.21 1.94
CA GLN A 36 5.84 -9.51 2.55
C GLN A 36 6.67 -10.41 1.66
N GLU A 37 7.05 -9.97 0.45
CA GLU A 37 7.79 -10.80 -0.50
C GLU A 37 9.29 -10.71 -0.32
N ALA A 38 9.77 -9.52 0.05
CA ALA A 38 11.19 -9.26 0.20
C ALA A 38 11.43 -8.00 1.04
N CYS A 39 12.61 -7.89 1.60
CA CYS A 39 13.05 -6.73 2.36
C CYS A 39 14.53 -6.44 2.11
N GLY A 40 14.92 -5.20 2.35
CA GLY A 40 16.31 -4.79 2.23
C GLY A 40 16.62 -3.58 3.09
N ILE A 41 17.89 -3.49 3.50
CA ILE A 41 18.43 -2.38 4.29
C ILE A 41 19.73 -1.94 3.67
N ASN A 42 19.88 -0.63 3.53
CA ASN A 42 21.12 0.04 3.12
C ASN A 42 21.55 0.99 4.24
N SER A 43 22.79 0.86 4.73
CA SER A 43 23.34 1.71 5.77
C SER A 43 24.65 2.39 5.33
N PHE A 44 25.04 3.43 6.05
CA PHE A 44 26.24 4.22 5.78
C PHE A 44 26.99 4.56 7.08
N ASP A 45 28.29 4.23 7.14
CA ASP A 45 29.16 4.43 8.31
C ASP A 45 29.99 5.71 8.29
N GLY A 46 29.77 6.57 7.31
CA GLY A 46 30.57 7.76 7.08
C GLY A 46 31.65 7.60 6.00
N LYS A 47 31.93 6.35 5.58
CA LYS A 47 32.89 6.01 4.52
C LYS A 47 32.28 5.05 3.50
N ASN A 48 31.66 3.98 3.95
CA ASN A 48 31.19 2.88 3.12
C ASN A 48 29.66 2.71 3.25
N PHE A 49 29.04 2.26 2.17
CA PHE A 49 27.65 1.79 2.17
C PHE A 49 27.64 0.28 2.30
N TYR A 50 26.68 -0.22 3.10
CA TYR A 50 26.43 -1.64 3.30
C TYR A 50 24.99 -1.94 2.89
N LEU A 51 24.77 -2.97 2.08
CA LEU A 51 23.49 -3.32 1.51
C LEU A 51 23.20 -4.80 1.67
N ILE A 52 22.10 -5.12 2.34
CA ILE A 52 21.59 -6.49 2.46
C ILE A 52 20.17 -6.54 1.92
N LYS A 53 19.92 -7.50 1.01
CA LYS A 53 18.62 -7.75 0.38
C LYS A 53 18.25 -9.20 0.59
N ARG A 54 17.01 -9.49 0.99
CA ARG A 54 16.52 -10.84 1.27
C ARG A 54 15.09 -11.02 0.75
N ARG A 55 14.77 -12.25 0.36
CA ARG A 55 13.38 -12.67 0.13
C ARG A 55 12.74 -13.06 1.46
N GLY A 56 11.40 -12.89 1.56
CA GLY A 56 10.63 -13.22 2.74
C GLY A 56 10.47 -12.05 3.71
N LEU A 57 10.02 -12.37 4.90
CA LEU A 57 9.66 -11.39 5.93
C LEU A 57 10.90 -10.79 6.59
N VAL A 58 10.75 -9.60 7.15
CA VAL A 58 11.79 -8.92 7.94
C VAL A 58 12.18 -9.76 9.16
N GLY A 59 11.17 -10.31 9.88
CA GLY A 59 11.37 -11.14 11.05
C GLY A 59 12.17 -12.42 10.78
N ASP A 60 12.09 -12.97 9.55
CA ASP A 60 12.85 -14.18 9.18
C ASP A 60 14.30 -13.85 8.79
N ASN A 61 14.58 -12.59 8.41
CA ASN A 61 15.83 -12.23 7.75
C ASN A 61 16.74 -11.28 8.55
N PHE A 62 16.18 -10.48 9.48
CA PHE A 62 16.91 -9.44 10.20
C PHE A 62 16.82 -9.58 11.73
N THR A 63 16.50 -10.78 12.23
CA THR A 63 16.50 -11.10 13.66
C THR A 63 17.85 -11.58 14.17
N ASP A 64 18.73 -12.11 13.29
CA ASP A 64 20.08 -12.52 13.66
C ASP A 64 20.98 -11.27 13.84
N PRO A 65 21.52 -11.04 15.07
CA PRO A 65 22.43 -9.93 15.34
C PRO A 65 23.62 -9.86 14.37
N LYS A 66 24.15 -11.02 13.92
CA LYS A 66 25.27 -11.09 12.98
C LYS A 66 24.94 -10.47 11.61
N ILE A 67 23.68 -10.45 11.21
CA ILE A 67 23.24 -9.80 9.97
C ILE A 67 23.21 -8.28 10.18
N ILE A 68 22.67 -7.84 11.30
CA ILE A 68 22.61 -6.40 11.64
C ILE A 68 24.02 -5.82 11.82
N GLU A 69 24.95 -6.55 12.42
CA GLU A 69 26.35 -6.14 12.59
C GLU A 69 27.09 -5.90 11.25
N GLN A 70 26.65 -6.52 10.15
CA GLN A 70 27.17 -6.27 8.82
C GLN A 70 26.71 -4.93 8.24
N LEU A 71 25.58 -4.38 8.70
CA LEU A 71 24.99 -3.12 8.28
C LEU A 71 25.47 -1.98 9.18
N LYS A 72 26.78 -1.68 9.10
CA LYS A 72 27.42 -0.68 9.94
C LYS A 72 26.95 0.73 9.62
N GLY A 73 27.00 1.62 10.62
CA GLY A 73 26.83 3.05 10.42
C GLY A 73 25.71 3.70 11.22
N HIS A 74 25.60 5.01 11.03
CA HIS A 74 24.68 5.87 11.79
C HIS A 74 23.50 6.36 10.97
N THR A 75 23.46 6.07 9.69
CA THR A 75 22.33 6.40 8.80
C THR A 75 21.96 5.16 8.01
N ALA A 76 20.68 4.85 7.94
CA ALA A 76 20.19 3.69 7.21
C ALA A 76 18.81 3.95 6.61
N ILE A 77 18.53 3.31 5.48
CA ILE A 77 17.21 3.25 4.86
C ILE A 77 16.81 1.81 4.59
N GLY A 78 15.53 1.53 4.63
CA GLY A 78 15.01 0.21 4.39
C GLY A 78 13.72 0.19 3.59
N HIS A 79 13.40 -0.99 3.07
CA HIS A 79 12.25 -1.20 2.21
C HIS A 79 11.65 -2.60 2.41
N ASN A 80 10.33 -2.65 2.55
CA ASN A 80 9.52 -3.85 2.42
C ASN A 80 8.91 -3.88 1.03
N ARG A 81 9.13 -4.96 0.29
CA ARG A 81 8.64 -5.08 -1.07
C ARG A 81 7.35 -5.89 -1.14
N TYR A 82 6.42 -5.35 -1.90
CA TYR A 82 5.40 -6.08 -2.62
C TYR A 82 5.58 -5.84 -4.13
N SER A 83 5.43 -6.88 -4.98
CA SER A 83 5.67 -6.77 -6.43
C SER A 83 4.44 -6.18 -7.13
N THR A 84 4.36 -4.86 -7.23
CA THR A 84 3.39 -4.17 -8.10
C THR A 84 3.92 -4.05 -9.53
N THR A 85 5.22 -3.78 -9.66
CA THR A 85 5.90 -3.62 -10.95
C THR A 85 7.22 -4.39 -10.95
N GLY A 86 7.48 -5.14 -12.03
CA GLY A 86 8.71 -5.90 -12.21
C GLY A 86 8.66 -7.34 -11.65
N ALA A 87 9.47 -8.23 -12.22
CA ALA A 87 9.52 -9.64 -11.83
C ALA A 87 10.00 -9.84 -10.39
N PRO A 88 9.62 -10.94 -9.69
CA PRO A 88 10.04 -11.24 -8.31
C PRO A 88 11.50 -11.72 -8.27
N LEU A 89 12.41 -10.89 -8.76
CA LEU A 89 13.85 -11.15 -8.81
C LEU A 89 14.57 -10.43 -7.68
N ILE A 90 15.63 -11.02 -7.13
CA ILE A 90 16.45 -10.42 -6.05
C ILE A 90 16.98 -9.04 -6.48
N ARG A 91 17.35 -8.87 -7.75
CA ARG A 91 17.83 -7.58 -8.28
C ARG A 91 16.79 -6.45 -8.20
N ASN A 92 15.50 -6.77 -8.11
CA ASN A 92 14.41 -5.80 -7.96
C ASN A 92 14.11 -5.41 -6.50
N ILE A 93 14.77 -6.06 -5.53
CA ILE A 93 14.60 -5.71 -4.12
C ILE A 93 15.28 -4.36 -3.86
N GLN A 94 14.58 -3.51 -3.14
CA GLN A 94 15.08 -2.20 -2.71
C GLN A 94 15.62 -2.29 -1.26
N PRO A 95 16.43 -1.29 -0.82
CA PRO A 95 16.86 -0.07 -1.49
C PRO A 95 17.79 -0.35 -2.68
N PHE A 96 17.70 0.52 -3.73
CA PHE A 96 18.74 0.55 -4.76
C PHE A 96 19.91 1.40 -4.31
N PHE A 97 21.12 0.95 -4.66
CA PHE A 97 22.34 1.69 -4.42
C PHE A 97 23.05 1.97 -5.76
N ALA A 98 23.56 3.17 -5.89
CA ALA A 98 24.43 3.57 -7.01
C ALA A 98 25.60 4.41 -6.48
N ASP A 99 26.79 4.17 -7.03
CA ASP A 99 27.95 5.01 -6.78
C ASP A 99 28.03 6.06 -7.90
N LEU A 100 27.81 7.32 -7.53
CA LEU A 100 27.77 8.45 -8.43
C LEU A 100 29.11 9.23 -8.33
N HIS A 101 29.42 10.03 -9.34
CA HIS A 101 30.53 10.97 -9.26
C HIS A 101 30.47 11.90 -8.02
N THR A 102 29.27 12.15 -7.49
CA THR A 102 29.04 12.98 -6.29
C THR A 102 29.01 12.19 -4.99
N GLY A 103 29.28 10.88 -5.02
CA GLY A 103 29.23 9.95 -3.89
C GLY A 103 28.08 8.95 -3.99
N GLY A 104 27.95 8.09 -2.98
CA GLY A 104 26.94 7.06 -2.94
C GLY A 104 25.52 7.60 -2.82
N LEU A 105 24.59 6.89 -3.43
CA LEU A 105 23.14 7.17 -3.43
C LEU A 105 22.36 5.89 -3.15
N GLY A 106 21.64 5.85 -2.04
CA GLY A 106 20.67 4.81 -1.73
C GLY A 106 19.24 5.32 -1.91
N ILE A 107 18.32 4.55 -2.53
CA ILE A 107 16.92 4.96 -2.74
C ILE A 107 15.99 3.81 -2.37
N ALA A 108 14.98 4.12 -1.55
CA ALA A 108 13.80 3.28 -1.32
C ALA A 108 12.53 4.04 -1.70
N HIS A 109 11.61 3.36 -2.37
CA HIS A 109 10.41 3.92 -2.99
C HIS A 109 9.17 3.11 -2.60
N ASN A 110 8.19 3.78 -2.04
CA ASN A 110 6.83 3.30 -1.85
C ASN A 110 5.91 3.94 -2.89
N GLY A 111 5.29 3.16 -3.76
CA GLY A 111 4.40 3.62 -4.81
C GLY A 111 4.74 3.05 -6.19
N ASN A 112 4.29 3.76 -7.23
CA ASN A 112 4.55 3.38 -8.62
C ASN A 112 4.60 4.61 -9.53
N LEU A 113 5.53 4.59 -10.49
CA LEU A 113 5.71 5.64 -11.49
C LEU A 113 4.92 5.30 -12.76
N THR A 114 4.06 6.21 -13.18
CA THR A 114 3.14 6.02 -14.33
C THR A 114 3.78 6.33 -15.68
N ASN A 115 5.02 6.83 -15.70
CA ASN A 115 5.77 7.17 -16.91
C ASN A 115 7.17 6.51 -16.96
N ALA A 116 7.44 5.54 -16.08
CA ALA A 116 8.76 4.91 -15.96
C ALA A 116 9.18 4.16 -17.24
N ILE A 117 8.24 3.49 -17.91
CA ILE A 117 8.52 2.73 -19.15
C ILE A 117 8.96 3.69 -20.27
N ASN A 118 8.23 4.78 -20.47
CA ASN A 118 8.57 5.80 -21.45
C ASN A 118 9.94 6.42 -21.21
N ILE A 119 10.24 6.78 -19.96
CA ILE A 119 11.54 7.35 -19.60
C ILE A 119 12.64 6.31 -19.83
N ARG A 120 12.41 5.06 -19.41
CA ARG A 120 13.36 3.96 -19.59
C ARG A 120 13.66 3.70 -21.08
N GLU A 121 12.62 3.60 -21.94
CA GLU A 121 12.80 3.41 -23.38
C GLU A 121 13.65 4.51 -24.02
N LYS A 122 13.42 5.77 -23.63
CA LYS A 122 14.22 6.91 -24.07
C LYS A 122 15.67 6.79 -23.63
N MET A 123 15.91 6.51 -22.34
CA MET A 123 17.26 6.37 -21.81
C MET A 123 18.04 5.21 -22.42
N VAL A 124 17.39 4.08 -22.68
CA VAL A 124 18.04 2.91 -23.32
C VAL A 124 18.47 3.27 -24.74
N LYS A 125 17.65 4.00 -25.49
CA LYS A 125 18.04 4.53 -26.82
C LYS A 125 19.25 5.46 -26.73
N ASP A 126 19.37 6.19 -25.62
CA ASP A 126 20.52 7.08 -25.31
C ASP A 126 21.69 6.33 -24.65
N GLY A 127 21.71 4.99 -24.67
CA GLY A 127 22.80 4.14 -24.18
C GLY A 127 22.78 3.86 -22.68
N ALA A 128 21.70 4.12 -21.96
CA ALA A 128 21.59 3.74 -20.54
C ALA A 128 21.46 2.23 -20.37
N ILE A 129 22.15 1.68 -19.38
CA ILE A 129 22.10 0.26 -19.02
C ILE A 129 21.27 0.09 -17.77
N PHE A 130 20.21 -0.72 -17.84
CA PHE A 130 19.37 -1.09 -16.71
C PHE A 130 19.64 -2.53 -16.28
N GLN A 131 19.73 -2.75 -14.98
CA GLN A 131 19.98 -4.06 -14.38
C GLN A 131 18.71 -4.72 -13.86
N THR A 132 17.66 -3.93 -13.60
CA THR A 132 16.41 -4.38 -12.99
C THR A 132 15.21 -4.06 -13.89
N THR A 133 14.06 -4.56 -13.50
CA THR A 133 12.78 -4.21 -14.16
C THR A 133 11.94 -3.27 -13.27
N SER A 134 12.50 -2.77 -12.17
CA SER A 134 11.83 -1.82 -11.28
C SER A 134 11.78 -0.42 -11.88
N ASP A 135 10.68 0.27 -11.69
CA ASP A 135 10.50 1.68 -12.02
C ASP A 135 11.46 2.59 -11.24
N THR A 136 11.79 2.21 -10.01
CA THR A 136 12.71 2.97 -9.14
C THR A 136 14.12 3.09 -9.73
N GLU A 137 14.59 2.11 -10.53
CA GLU A 137 15.88 2.23 -11.21
C GLU A 137 15.89 3.38 -12.21
N THR A 138 14.73 3.72 -12.80
CA THR A 138 14.59 4.89 -13.66
C THR A 138 14.93 6.17 -12.92
N LEU A 139 14.50 6.29 -11.65
CA LEU A 139 14.86 7.44 -10.81
C LEU A 139 16.38 7.49 -10.53
N VAL A 140 17.01 6.35 -10.21
CA VAL A 140 18.47 6.27 -10.02
C VAL A 140 19.21 6.75 -11.27
N GLN A 141 18.79 6.32 -12.46
CA GLN A 141 19.38 6.70 -13.74
C GLN A 141 19.19 8.21 -14.03
N LEU A 142 18.01 8.78 -13.71
CA LEU A 142 17.75 10.21 -13.85
C LEU A 142 18.70 11.04 -12.97
N VAL A 143 18.88 10.66 -11.71
CA VAL A 143 19.81 11.33 -10.79
C VAL A 143 21.24 11.22 -11.30
N ALA A 144 21.66 10.05 -11.76
CA ALA A 144 23.02 9.82 -12.28
C ALA A 144 23.33 10.68 -13.51
N ARG A 145 22.36 10.84 -14.41
CA ARG A 145 22.50 11.56 -15.69
C ARG A 145 22.27 13.08 -15.59
N SER A 146 21.76 13.56 -14.45
CA SER A 146 21.53 14.99 -14.24
C SER A 146 22.85 15.77 -14.32
N LYS A 147 22.83 16.87 -15.06
CA LYS A 147 23.98 17.77 -15.25
C LYS A 147 24.20 18.74 -14.10
N ARG A 148 23.35 18.71 -13.08
CA ARG A 148 23.49 19.54 -11.87
C ARG A 148 24.75 19.15 -11.10
N VAL A 149 25.31 20.09 -10.36
CA VAL A 149 26.54 19.88 -9.59
C VAL A 149 26.26 19.23 -8.24
N LYS A 150 25.29 19.78 -7.49
CA LYS A 150 24.96 19.30 -6.14
C LYS A 150 24.02 18.11 -6.22
N THR A 151 24.21 17.09 -5.37
CA THR A 151 23.36 15.88 -5.33
C THR A 151 21.89 16.21 -5.10
N ILE A 152 21.57 17.18 -4.22
CA ILE A 152 20.18 17.60 -3.99
C ILE A 152 19.56 18.17 -5.27
N ASP A 153 20.26 19.01 -6.00
CA ASP A 153 19.78 19.58 -7.26
C ASP A 153 19.58 18.49 -8.34
N LYS A 154 20.42 17.44 -8.33
CA LYS A 154 20.23 16.25 -9.19
C LYS A 154 18.96 15.47 -8.82
N ILE A 155 18.70 15.31 -7.53
CA ILE A 155 17.46 14.65 -7.06
C ILE A 155 16.25 15.50 -7.48
N ILE A 156 16.29 16.82 -7.30
CA ILE A 156 15.22 17.72 -7.73
C ILE A 156 14.98 17.61 -9.24
N ASP A 157 16.05 17.64 -10.03
CA ASP A 157 15.99 17.51 -11.49
C ASP A 157 15.36 16.16 -11.93
N ALA A 158 15.63 15.08 -11.18
CA ALA A 158 15.08 13.77 -11.42
C ALA A 158 13.58 13.66 -11.04
N ILE A 159 13.19 14.16 -9.86
CA ILE A 159 11.79 14.09 -9.40
C ILE A 159 10.83 14.93 -10.24
N PHE A 160 11.30 15.96 -10.92
CA PHE A 160 10.51 16.73 -11.89
C PHE A 160 10.14 15.93 -13.14
N GLN A 161 10.87 14.87 -13.46
CA GLN A 161 10.67 14.07 -14.66
C GLN A 161 9.78 12.86 -14.43
N ILE A 162 9.59 12.43 -13.18
CA ILE A 162 8.78 11.27 -12.84
C ILE A 162 7.34 11.69 -12.53
N HIS A 163 6.39 10.86 -12.94
CA HIS A 163 4.97 10.99 -12.65
C HIS A 163 4.47 9.74 -11.92
N GLY A 164 3.51 9.89 -11.01
CA GLY A 164 2.91 8.78 -10.28
C GLY A 164 2.55 9.14 -8.85
N GLY A 165 2.19 8.12 -8.06
CA GLY A 165 2.07 8.22 -6.61
C GLY A 165 3.32 7.65 -5.96
N TYR A 166 4.05 8.45 -5.19
CA TYR A 166 5.30 8.00 -4.58
C TYR A 166 5.64 8.68 -3.26
N ALA A 167 6.25 7.91 -2.38
CA ALA A 167 7.03 8.41 -1.25
C ALA A 167 8.45 7.82 -1.34
N LEU A 168 9.48 8.64 -1.16
CA LEU A 168 10.87 8.25 -1.30
C LEU A 168 11.63 8.49 -0.01
N THR A 169 12.51 7.55 0.35
CA THR A 169 13.62 7.81 1.26
C THR A 169 14.93 7.64 0.49
N ILE A 170 15.76 8.67 0.52
CA ILE A 170 17.01 8.74 -0.23
C ILE A 170 18.15 9.02 0.74
N MET A 171 19.18 8.20 0.70
CA MET A 171 20.39 8.35 1.51
C MET A 171 21.58 8.70 0.63
N THR A 172 22.30 9.72 1.04
CA THR A 172 23.58 10.12 0.44
C THR A 172 24.70 10.04 1.49
N ASN A 173 25.95 10.31 1.11
CA ASN A 173 27.06 10.35 2.07
C ASN A 173 26.86 11.35 3.24
N LYS A 174 25.94 12.30 3.15
CA LYS A 174 25.80 13.37 4.15
C LYS A 174 24.37 13.63 4.61
N LYS A 175 23.38 13.09 3.89
CA LYS A 175 21.98 13.49 4.06
C LYS A 175 21.05 12.30 3.98
N LEU A 176 19.97 12.36 4.76
CA LEU A 176 18.76 11.58 4.55
C LEU A 176 17.71 12.52 3.96
N VAL A 177 17.04 12.10 2.88
CA VAL A 177 16.07 12.91 2.18
C VAL A 177 14.75 12.15 2.09
N GLY A 178 13.65 12.81 2.44
CA GLY A 178 12.29 12.34 2.22
C GLY A 178 11.63 13.15 1.11
N VAL A 179 10.94 12.49 0.18
CA VAL A 179 10.15 13.18 -0.85
C VAL A 179 8.77 12.59 -0.91
N ARG A 180 7.73 13.42 -0.91
CA ARG A 180 6.35 13.01 -1.12
C ARG A 180 5.84 13.57 -2.44
N ASP A 181 5.10 12.78 -3.21
CA ASP A 181 4.58 13.19 -4.52
C ASP A 181 3.73 14.46 -4.46
N PRO A 182 3.55 15.20 -5.58
CA PRO A 182 2.84 16.48 -5.60
C PRO A 182 1.41 16.45 -5.07
N TYR A 183 0.70 15.33 -5.22
CA TYR A 183 -0.66 15.16 -4.69
C TYR A 183 -0.70 14.55 -3.30
N GLY A 184 0.45 14.04 -2.79
CA GLY A 184 0.52 13.34 -1.50
C GLY A 184 -0.24 12.01 -1.51
N ILE A 185 -0.24 11.32 -2.65
CA ILE A 185 -0.93 10.03 -2.83
C ILE A 185 -0.40 9.02 -1.82
N ARG A 186 0.95 8.89 -1.74
CA ARG A 186 1.58 7.96 -0.79
C ARG A 186 1.92 8.64 0.52
N PRO A 187 1.76 7.92 1.64
CA PRO A 187 2.06 8.48 2.96
C PRO A 187 3.56 8.54 3.21
N LEU A 188 3.99 9.59 3.90
CA LEU A 188 5.32 9.76 4.46
C LEU A 188 5.22 10.61 5.72
N VAL A 189 5.80 10.15 6.81
CA VAL A 189 5.80 10.83 8.10
C VAL A 189 7.22 11.10 8.59
N LEU A 190 7.36 12.18 9.34
CA LEU A 190 8.58 12.59 10.02
C LEU A 190 8.44 12.33 11.51
N GLY A 191 9.41 11.64 12.09
CA GLY A 191 9.53 11.40 13.51
C GLY A 191 10.90 11.78 14.07
N LYS A 192 11.03 11.75 15.38
CA LYS A 192 12.26 12.04 16.12
C LYS A 192 12.48 11.03 17.23
N LEU A 193 13.68 10.52 17.34
CA LEU A 193 14.11 9.68 18.47
C LEU A 193 15.39 10.28 19.07
N LYS A 194 15.26 10.95 20.22
CA LYS A 194 16.36 11.75 20.82
C LYS A 194 16.88 12.78 19.80
N ASP A 195 18.16 12.67 19.41
CA ASP A 195 18.80 13.55 18.44
C ASP A 195 18.72 13.03 17.00
N SER A 196 18.07 11.90 16.78
CA SER A 196 17.95 11.25 15.48
C SER A 196 16.61 11.56 14.82
N TYR A 197 16.60 11.74 13.50
CA TYR A 197 15.39 11.93 12.71
C TYR A 197 15.01 10.66 11.96
N ILE A 198 13.70 10.45 11.85
CA ILE A 198 13.11 9.25 11.27
C ILE A 198 12.16 9.66 10.14
N LEU A 199 12.24 8.95 9.01
CA LEU A 199 11.23 8.98 7.94
C LEU A 199 10.56 7.62 7.85
N SER A 200 9.25 7.58 7.78
CA SER A 200 8.48 6.34 7.75
C SER A 200 7.24 6.45 6.85
N SER A 201 6.78 5.34 6.31
CA SER A 201 5.48 5.28 5.62
C SER A 201 4.32 5.51 6.57
N GLU A 202 4.39 5.02 7.83
CA GLU A 202 3.30 5.10 8.82
C GLU A 202 3.81 5.40 10.22
N THR A 203 2.93 5.96 11.06
CA THR A 203 3.25 6.29 12.46
C THR A 203 3.42 5.07 13.34
N CYS A 204 2.74 3.95 13.07
CA CYS A 204 2.90 2.71 13.84
C CYS A 204 4.35 2.20 13.88
N ALA A 205 5.16 2.54 12.89
CA ALA A 205 6.57 2.19 12.87
C ALA A 205 7.42 3.15 13.73
N LEU A 206 6.95 4.36 13.99
CA LEU A 206 7.55 5.25 14.99
C LEU A 206 7.28 4.72 16.39
N ASP A 207 6.06 4.29 16.66
CA ASP A 207 5.62 3.79 17.97
C ASP A 207 6.46 2.60 18.43
N ILE A 208 6.74 1.64 17.52
CA ILE A 208 7.50 0.41 17.86
C ILE A 208 8.94 0.71 18.30
N ILE A 209 9.54 1.79 17.80
CA ILE A 209 10.90 2.20 18.16
C ILE A 209 10.92 3.29 19.25
N GLY A 210 9.75 3.70 19.75
CA GLY A 210 9.62 4.78 20.73
C GLY A 210 10.00 6.16 20.21
N ALA A 211 9.83 6.41 18.93
CA ALA A 211 10.05 7.72 18.31
C ALA A 211 8.80 8.60 18.40
N GLU A 212 9.02 9.89 18.66
CA GLU A 212 7.97 10.90 18.63
C GLU A 212 7.53 11.20 17.20
N PHE A 213 6.23 11.21 16.92
CA PHE A 213 5.66 11.70 15.67
C PHE A 213 5.70 13.22 15.65
N ILE A 214 6.40 13.81 14.69
CA ILE A 214 6.46 15.27 14.52
C ILE A 214 5.29 15.73 13.66
N ARG A 215 5.20 15.22 12.41
CA ARG A 215 4.15 15.56 11.45
C ARG A 215 4.17 14.64 10.22
N GLU A 216 3.12 14.70 9.45
CA GLU A 216 3.16 14.21 8.07
C GLU A 216 4.06 15.10 7.20
N VAL A 217 4.72 14.50 6.20
CA VAL A 217 5.38 15.24 5.12
C VAL A 217 4.29 15.75 4.19
N GLU A 218 4.31 17.05 3.88
CA GLU A 218 3.27 17.64 3.05
C GLU A 218 3.37 17.15 1.60
N ASN A 219 2.29 17.29 0.84
CA ASN A 219 2.30 16.95 -0.58
C ASN A 219 3.28 17.86 -1.35
N GLY A 220 4.07 17.24 -2.23
CA GLY A 220 5.11 17.93 -3.00
C GLY A 220 6.27 18.45 -2.16
N GLU A 221 6.39 18.03 -0.91
CA GLU A 221 7.47 18.42 -0.02
C GLU A 221 8.68 17.49 -0.15
N MET A 222 9.85 18.08 -0.07
CA MET A 222 11.13 17.42 0.08
C MET A 222 11.77 17.85 1.41
N ILE A 223 11.95 16.89 2.32
CA ILE A 223 12.65 17.06 3.60
C ILE A 223 14.10 16.64 3.41
N ILE A 224 15.02 17.49 3.81
CA ILE A 224 16.44 17.25 3.78
C ILE A 224 16.97 17.28 5.21
N ILE A 225 17.54 16.17 5.65
CA ILE A 225 18.06 16.00 7.01
C ILE A 225 19.59 15.87 6.92
N ASP A 226 20.31 16.69 7.62
CA ASP A 226 21.77 16.61 7.74
C ASP A 226 22.24 17.03 9.15
N LYS A 227 23.54 17.16 9.36
CA LYS A 227 24.14 17.54 10.65
C LYS A 227 23.67 18.89 11.20
N ASN A 228 23.07 19.74 10.38
CA ASN A 228 22.57 21.05 10.77
C ASN A 228 21.07 20.99 11.14
N GLY A 229 20.42 19.84 11.00
CA GLY A 229 19.00 19.63 11.29
C GLY A 229 18.17 19.35 10.04
N ILE A 230 16.94 19.88 10.02
CA ILE A 230 15.97 19.68 8.94
C ILE A 230 15.83 20.94 8.11
N GLU A 231 15.90 20.76 6.80
CA GLU A 231 15.47 21.75 5.82
C GLU A 231 14.26 21.19 5.05
N SER A 232 13.23 22.00 4.87
CA SER A 232 12.04 21.66 4.09
C SER A 232 11.94 22.56 2.89
N ILE A 233 11.79 21.96 1.71
CA ILE A 233 11.60 22.68 0.45
C ILE A 233 10.38 22.12 -0.30
N LYS A 234 9.72 22.93 -1.10
CA LYS A 234 8.61 22.56 -1.97
C LYS A 234 8.99 22.82 -3.43
N PRO A 235 9.71 21.88 -4.06
CA PRO A 235 10.20 22.10 -5.43
C PRO A 235 9.07 22.14 -6.47
N PHE A 236 7.95 21.45 -6.23
CA PHE A 236 6.84 21.34 -7.19
C PHE A 236 5.90 22.55 -7.16
N PRO A 237 5.20 22.83 -8.27
CA PRO A 237 4.07 23.75 -8.27
C PRO A 237 3.03 23.32 -7.22
N LYS A 238 2.39 24.30 -6.58
CA LYS A 238 1.35 24.02 -5.58
C LYS A 238 0.12 23.40 -6.24
N VAL A 239 -0.21 22.19 -5.82
CA VAL A 239 -1.45 21.49 -6.19
C VAL A 239 -2.25 21.13 -4.94
N LYS A 240 -3.56 20.90 -5.07
CA LYS A 240 -4.38 20.44 -3.98
C LYS A 240 -4.00 19.01 -3.62
N GLN A 241 -3.87 18.75 -2.32
CA GLN A 241 -3.61 17.42 -1.79
C GLN A 241 -4.76 16.46 -2.14
N ARG A 242 -4.40 15.25 -2.57
CA ARG A 242 -5.32 14.14 -2.87
C ARG A 242 -4.72 12.81 -2.38
N PRO A 243 -4.67 12.55 -1.06
CA PRO A 243 -4.12 11.30 -0.53
C PRO A 243 -4.95 10.10 -1.01
N CYS A 244 -4.31 8.93 -1.09
CA CYS A 244 -4.97 7.70 -1.46
C CYS A 244 -6.05 7.33 -0.45
N VAL A 245 -7.29 7.17 -0.90
CA VAL A 245 -8.41 6.82 -0.02
C VAL A 245 -8.27 5.41 0.57
N PHE A 246 -7.57 4.49 -0.12
CA PHE A 246 -7.33 3.14 0.37
C PHE A 246 -6.44 3.07 1.60
N GLU A 247 -5.64 4.10 1.88
CA GLU A 247 -4.91 4.18 3.15
C GLU A 247 -5.89 4.21 4.34
N TYR A 248 -7.05 4.86 4.20
CA TYR A 248 -8.10 4.91 5.21
C TYR A 248 -8.93 3.62 5.24
N VAL A 249 -9.21 3.02 4.09
CA VAL A 249 -10.08 1.85 3.96
C VAL A 249 -9.38 0.57 4.39
N TYR A 250 -8.11 0.37 3.93
CA TYR A 250 -7.47 -0.94 4.07
C TYR A 250 -5.97 -0.88 4.42
N PHE A 251 -5.12 -0.11 3.69
CA PHE A 251 -3.67 -0.30 3.74
C PHE A 251 -3.02 0.09 5.05
N SER A 252 -3.27 1.29 5.55
CA SER A 252 -2.65 1.72 6.80
C SER A 252 -3.13 0.88 7.97
N ARG A 253 -2.25 0.60 8.91
CA ARG A 253 -2.63 -0.12 10.14
C ARG A 253 -3.68 0.68 10.91
N PRO A 254 -4.62 0.01 11.59
CA PRO A 254 -5.67 0.70 12.36
C PRO A 254 -5.14 1.65 13.43
N ASP A 255 -3.97 1.35 14.00
CA ASP A 255 -3.28 2.16 15.01
C ASP A 255 -2.44 3.31 14.44
N SER A 256 -2.25 3.37 13.11
CA SER A 256 -1.57 4.50 12.46
C SER A 256 -2.45 5.75 12.44
N ILE A 257 -1.79 6.92 12.49
CA ILE A 257 -2.42 8.25 12.36
C ILE A 257 -2.27 8.71 10.92
N VAL A 258 -3.38 9.03 10.27
CA VAL A 258 -3.44 9.60 8.92
C VAL A 258 -4.44 10.76 8.92
N GLY A 259 -4.05 11.91 8.37
CA GLY A 259 -4.91 13.10 8.39
C GLY A 259 -5.27 13.57 9.81
N GLY A 260 -4.40 13.33 10.78
CA GLY A 260 -4.55 13.76 12.18
C GLY A 260 -5.45 12.88 13.06
N LYS A 261 -5.90 11.70 12.57
CA LYS A 261 -6.73 10.75 13.33
C LYS A 261 -6.26 9.32 13.14
N ALA A 262 -6.53 8.46 14.13
CA ALA A 262 -6.28 7.03 13.99
C ALA A 262 -7.14 6.43 12.86
N VAL A 263 -6.54 5.58 12.05
CA VAL A 263 -7.22 4.89 10.93
C VAL A 263 -8.40 4.06 11.44
N HIS A 264 -8.28 3.49 12.64
CA HIS A 264 -9.36 2.77 13.32
C HIS A 264 -10.65 3.61 13.42
N GLU A 265 -10.54 4.90 13.78
CA GLU A 265 -11.71 5.78 13.90
C GLU A 265 -12.39 6.05 12.56
N TYR A 266 -11.60 6.21 11.49
CA TYR A 266 -12.17 6.34 10.16
C TYR A 266 -12.93 5.08 9.75
N ARG A 267 -12.35 3.89 9.96
CA ARG A 267 -12.99 2.62 9.60
C ARG A 267 -14.27 2.36 10.40
N LYS A 268 -14.32 2.76 11.68
CA LYS A 268 -15.58 2.74 12.45
C LYS A 268 -16.64 3.61 11.79
N LYS A 269 -16.29 4.84 11.39
CA LYS A 269 -17.22 5.74 10.71
C LYS A 269 -17.69 5.23 9.35
N LEU A 270 -16.84 4.49 8.62
CA LEU A 270 -17.26 3.78 7.40
C LEU A 270 -18.38 2.78 7.71
N GLY A 271 -18.25 2.00 8.78
CA GLY A 271 -19.27 1.06 9.23
C GLY A 271 -20.55 1.74 9.72
N GLU A 272 -20.45 2.82 10.50
CA GLU A 272 -21.60 3.64 10.92
C GLU A 272 -22.37 4.19 9.71
N GLN A 273 -21.65 4.72 8.71
CA GLN A 273 -22.25 5.26 7.50
C GLN A 273 -22.89 4.17 6.64
N LEU A 274 -22.25 2.99 6.55
CA LEU A 274 -22.77 1.82 5.84
C LEU A 274 -24.10 1.36 6.43
N SER A 275 -24.23 1.34 7.77
CA SER A 275 -25.49 1.02 8.47
C SER A 275 -26.60 2.03 8.20
N LYS A 276 -26.26 3.35 8.05
CA LYS A 276 -27.23 4.40 7.72
C LYS A 276 -27.82 4.28 6.32
N GLU A 277 -27.03 3.78 5.38
CA GLU A 277 -27.44 3.67 3.97
C GLU A 277 -28.42 2.54 3.71
N MET A 278 -28.43 1.49 4.52
CA MET A 278 -29.36 0.37 4.38
C MET A 278 -29.63 -0.29 5.73
N LYS A 279 -30.89 -0.29 6.14
CA LYS A 279 -31.34 -1.01 7.33
C LYS A 279 -31.57 -2.48 7.01
N ILE A 280 -30.89 -3.35 7.72
CA ILE A 280 -31.00 -4.82 7.59
C ILE A 280 -31.42 -5.39 8.94
N GLU A 281 -32.46 -6.24 8.94
CA GLU A 281 -32.83 -6.99 10.13
C GLU A 281 -31.97 -8.24 10.25
N ALA A 282 -31.21 -8.35 11.31
CA ALA A 282 -30.32 -9.49 11.59
C ALA A 282 -30.21 -9.76 13.09
N ASP A 283 -29.63 -10.89 13.44
CA ASP A 283 -29.47 -11.33 14.82
C ASP A 283 -28.11 -10.97 15.38
N LEU A 284 -27.11 -10.75 14.51
CA LEU A 284 -25.77 -10.31 14.91
C LEU A 284 -25.00 -9.62 13.76
N VAL A 285 -24.06 -8.77 14.13
CA VAL A 285 -23.01 -8.23 13.24
C VAL A 285 -21.73 -9.01 13.48
N SER A 286 -21.06 -9.43 12.43
CA SER A 286 -19.74 -10.05 12.49
C SER A 286 -18.82 -9.48 11.41
N ALA A 287 -17.53 -9.72 11.55
CA ALA A 287 -16.52 -9.19 10.62
C ALA A 287 -15.77 -10.30 9.90
N VAL A 288 -15.28 -9.99 8.70
CA VAL A 288 -14.14 -10.71 8.12
C VAL A 288 -12.86 -10.20 8.81
N PRO A 289 -12.21 -11.02 9.65
CA PRO A 289 -11.03 -10.55 10.38
C PRO A 289 -9.79 -10.49 9.48
N ASP A 290 -8.83 -9.52 9.71
CA ASP A 290 -8.91 -8.48 10.74
C ASP A 290 -9.44 -7.17 10.16
N SER A 291 -9.47 -7.04 8.83
CA SER A 291 -9.72 -5.78 8.09
C SER A 291 -11.13 -5.21 8.31
N GLY A 292 -12.14 -6.08 8.35
CA GLY A 292 -13.53 -5.69 8.55
C GLY A 292 -13.91 -5.34 10.00
N VAL A 293 -13.05 -5.65 10.99
CA VAL A 293 -13.42 -5.53 12.42
C VAL A 293 -13.79 -4.11 12.83
N PRO A 294 -13.01 -3.05 12.53
CA PRO A 294 -13.38 -1.69 12.95
C PRO A 294 -14.71 -1.22 12.32
N ALA A 295 -14.93 -1.56 11.04
CA ALA A 295 -16.17 -1.20 10.34
C ALA A 295 -17.37 -1.98 10.92
N ALA A 296 -17.21 -3.26 11.27
CA ALA A 296 -18.25 -4.04 11.92
C ALA A 296 -18.63 -3.47 13.30
N ILE A 297 -17.67 -3.01 14.07
CA ILE A 297 -17.92 -2.33 15.35
C ILE A 297 -18.72 -1.04 15.11
N GLY A 298 -18.33 -0.24 14.12
CA GLY A 298 -19.08 0.97 13.75
C GLY A 298 -20.51 0.66 13.29
N TYR A 299 -20.66 -0.34 12.44
CA TYR A 299 -22.00 -0.84 11.99
C TYR A 299 -22.86 -1.27 13.15
N SER A 300 -22.32 -2.08 14.08
CA SER A 300 -23.02 -2.54 15.27
C SER A 300 -23.49 -1.39 16.17
N ASN A 301 -22.62 -0.40 16.41
CA ASN A 301 -22.95 0.78 17.22
C ASN A 301 -24.11 1.59 16.62
N GLU A 302 -24.14 1.76 15.31
CA GLU A 302 -25.19 2.54 14.63
C GLU A 302 -26.49 1.78 14.48
N SER A 303 -26.42 0.47 14.18
CA SER A 303 -27.61 -0.38 13.98
C SER A 303 -28.26 -0.85 15.27
N ASN A 304 -27.56 -0.77 16.40
CA ASN A 304 -27.92 -1.37 17.69
C ASN A 304 -28.06 -2.92 17.62
N ILE A 305 -27.45 -3.59 16.62
CA ILE A 305 -27.35 -5.04 16.53
C ILE A 305 -26.00 -5.45 17.13
N ALA A 306 -26.01 -6.40 18.06
CA ALA A 306 -24.79 -6.80 18.79
C ALA A 306 -23.70 -7.33 17.83
N TYR A 307 -22.45 -6.91 18.06
CA TYR A 307 -21.29 -7.48 17.41
C TYR A 307 -20.80 -8.71 18.15
N ASP A 308 -20.48 -9.78 17.39
CA ASP A 308 -19.83 -10.96 17.94
C ASP A 308 -18.84 -11.58 16.93
N MET A 309 -17.89 -12.37 17.44
CA MET A 309 -16.82 -12.97 16.65
C MET A 309 -17.29 -14.26 15.97
N GLY A 310 -18.09 -14.14 14.93
CA GLY A 310 -18.57 -15.28 14.12
C GLY A 310 -17.45 -15.95 13.32
N ILE A 311 -16.36 -15.25 13.05
CA ILE A 311 -15.16 -15.77 12.37
C ILE A 311 -13.94 -15.49 13.24
N ILE A 312 -13.13 -16.54 13.48
CA ILE A 312 -11.88 -16.45 14.20
C ILE A 312 -10.72 -16.61 13.20
N ARG A 313 -9.78 -15.69 13.21
CA ARG A 313 -8.54 -15.82 12.45
C ARG A 313 -7.52 -16.66 13.22
N ASN A 314 -6.91 -17.63 12.53
CA ASN A 314 -5.79 -18.38 13.09
C ASN A 314 -4.48 -17.61 12.86
N HIS A 315 -3.93 -17.03 13.92
CA HIS A 315 -2.69 -16.25 13.88
C HIS A 315 -1.42 -17.12 13.75
N TYR A 316 -1.52 -18.41 14.02
CA TYR A 316 -0.37 -19.35 13.97
C TYR A 316 -0.16 -19.97 12.59
N VAL A 317 -1.06 -19.76 11.64
CA VAL A 317 -0.88 -20.22 10.26
C VAL A 317 -0.03 -19.20 9.51
N GLY A 318 1.28 -19.41 9.50
CA GLY A 318 2.24 -18.68 8.67
C GLY A 318 2.14 -19.10 7.20
N ARG A 319 2.82 -18.36 6.29
CA ARG A 319 2.92 -18.68 4.85
C ARG A 319 3.76 -19.93 4.52
N THR A 320 4.31 -20.59 5.50
CA THR A 320 5.27 -21.70 5.37
C THR A 320 4.64 -23.07 5.08
N PHE A 321 3.33 -23.19 5.01
CA PHE A 321 2.74 -24.43 4.51
C PHE A 321 2.93 -24.51 2.99
N ILE A 322 3.90 -25.30 2.55
CA ILE A 322 4.03 -25.72 1.15
C ILE A 322 2.80 -26.55 0.83
N GLU A 323 1.93 -26.00 0.00
CA GLU A 323 0.67 -26.66 -0.41
C GLU A 323 0.96 -27.57 -1.62
N PRO A 324 1.22 -28.86 -1.41
CA PRO A 324 1.71 -29.76 -2.48
C PRO A 324 0.61 -30.14 -3.49
N THR A 325 -0.68 -29.93 -3.16
CA THR A 325 -1.79 -30.29 -4.04
C THR A 325 -2.83 -29.17 -4.19
N GLN A 326 -3.58 -29.21 -5.30
CA GLN A 326 -4.67 -28.27 -5.55
C GLN A 326 -5.81 -28.37 -4.51
N GLN A 327 -6.04 -29.56 -3.93
CA GLN A 327 -7.01 -29.77 -2.85
C GLN A 327 -6.59 -29.08 -1.56
N ILE A 328 -5.30 -29.11 -1.21
CA ILE A 328 -4.79 -28.41 -0.02
C ILE A 328 -4.86 -26.89 -0.19
N ARG A 329 -4.64 -26.35 -1.41
CA ARG A 329 -4.83 -24.92 -1.70
C ARG A 329 -6.28 -24.45 -1.49
N GLN A 330 -7.28 -25.33 -1.73
CA GLN A 330 -8.67 -25.01 -1.44
C GLN A 330 -8.95 -24.95 0.07
N LEU A 331 -8.15 -25.63 0.89
CA LEU A 331 -8.22 -25.56 2.36
C LEU A 331 -7.55 -24.29 2.92
N GLY A 332 -6.79 -23.55 2.11
CA GLY A 332 -6.00 -22.38 2.58
C GLY A 332 -6.84 -21.30 3.29
N VAL A 333 -8.09 -21.04 2.85
CA VAL A 333 -8.99 -20.13 3.57
C VAL A 333 -9.45 -20.75 4.89
N LYS A 334 -9.72 -22.05 4.93
CA LYS A 334 -10.10 -22.78 6.18
C LYS A 334 -8.94 -22.81 7.18
N LEU A 335 -7.70 -22.80 6.74
CA LEU A 335 -6.54 -22.73 7.63
C LEU A 335 -6.42 -21.36 8.31
N LYS A 336 -6.80 -20.29 7.60
CA LYS A 336 -6.70 -18.91 8.10
C LYS A 336 -7.93 -18.46 8.90
N HIS A 337 -9.11 -18.94 8.55
CA HIS A 337 -10.39 -18.51 9.11
C HIS A 337 -11.20 -19.71 9.55
N ASN A 338 -11.69 -19.69 10.77
CA ASN A 338 -12.58 -20.73 11.32
C ASN A 338 -13.90 -20.12 11.80
N PRO A 339 -15.06 -20.66 11.42
CA PRO A 339 -16.35 -20.19 11.88
C PRO A 339 -16.59 -20.59 13.34
N ASN A 340 -17.10 -19.68 14.14
CA ASN A 340 -17.56 -19.98 15.49
C ASN A 340 -19.00 -20.50 15.41
N ARG A 341 -19.16 -21.83 15.37
CA ARG A 341 -20.45 -22.51 15.10
C ARG A 341 -21.53 -22.16 16.10
N GLU A 342 -21.20 -22.03 17.38
CA GLU A 342 -22.20 -21.72 18.44
C GLU A 342 -22.79 -20.32 18.26
N ILE A 343 -21.99 -19.36 17.79
CA ILE A 343 -22.42 -17.99 17.52
C ILE A 343 -23.24 -17.90 16.24
N ILE A 344 -22.90 -18.70 15.20
CA ILE A 344 -23.42 -18.57 13.83
C ILE A 344 -24.70 -19.35 13.62
N LYS A 345 -24.84 -20.53 14.25
CA LYS A 345 -25.91 -21.50 13.96
C LYS A 345 -27.30 -20.89 14.10
N ASN A 346 -28.11 -21.03 13.04
CA ASN A 346 -29.47 -20.52 12.93
C ASN A 346 -29.61 -18.98 13.05
N LYS A 347 -28.53 -18.22 12.83
CA LYS A 347 -28.55 -16.75 12.91
C LYS A 347 -28.58 -16.10 11.52
N ARG A 348 -29.27 -14.96 11.43
CA ARG A 348 -29.17 -14.00 10.34
C ARG A 348 -27.98 -13.08 10.65
N ILE A 349 -27.00 -13.03 9.77
CA ILE A 349 -25.70 -12.42 10.04
C ILE A 349 -25.48 -11.23 9.10
N ILE A 350 -25.17 -10.06 9.63
CA ILE A 350 -24.52 -8.99 8.89
C ILE A 350 -23.03 -9.25 8.93
N LEU A 351 -22.47 -9.64 7.78
CA LEU A 351 -21.03 -9.86 7.62
C LEU A 351 -20.40 -8.63 7.02
N VAL A 352 -19.52 -7.97 7.76
CA VAL A 352 -18.84 -6.73 7.31
C VAL A 352 -17.42 -7.05 6.85
N ASP A 353 -17.07 -6.57 5.65
CA ASP A 353 -15.69 -6.60 5.12
C ASP A 353 -15.29 -5.22 4.59
N ASP A 354 -14.00 -5.00 4.34
CA ASP A 354 -13.48 -3.71 3.85
C ASP A 354 -13.76 -3.49 2.36
N SER A 355 -13.51 -4.50 1.52
CA SER A 355 -13.59 -4.38 0.06
C SER A 355 -13.74 -5.74 -0.64
N ILE A 356 -14.20 -5.72 -1.89
CA ILE A 356 -14.23 -6.89 -2.78
C ILE A 356 -13.46 -6.55 -4.07
N VAL A 357 -12.48 -7.40 -4.42
CA VAL A 357 -11.72 -7.28 -5.68
C VAL A 357 -12.21 -8.30 -6.70
N ARG A 358 -11.95 -9.60 -6.47
CA ARG A 358 -12.34 -10.72 -7.37
C ARG A 358 -13.57 -11.49 -6.88
N GLY A 359 -13.95 -11.36 -5.60
CA GLY A 359 -15.07 -12.04 -4.97
C GLY A 359 -14.81 -13.51 -4.59
N THR A 360 -13.66 -14.08 -4.90
CA THR A 360 -13.34 -15.49 -4.63
C THR A 360 -13.15 -15.78 -3.14
N THR A 361 -12.53 -14.86 -2.39
CA THR A 361 -12.37 -14.97 -0.93
C THR A 361 -13.72 -14.80 -0.24
N SER A 362 -14.49 -13.79 -0.62
CA SER A 362 -15.82 -13.54 -0.06
C SER A 362 -16.74 -14.75 -0.25
N LYS A 363 -16.76 -15.37 -1.45
CA LYS A 363 -17.50 -16.59 -1.71
C LYS A 363 -17.11 -17.73 -0.76
N LYS A 364 -15.80 -17.99 -0.61
CA LYS A 364 -15.32 -19.07 0.28
C LYS A 364 -15.70 -18.84 1.76
N ILE A 365 -15.66 -17.59 2.21
CA ILE A 365 -16.06 -17.22 3.57
C ILE A 365 -17.56 -17.43 3.75
N VAL A 366 -18.38 -17.01 2.79
CA VAL A 366 -19.83 -17.19 2.79
C VAL A 366 -20.19 -18.68 2.80
N ASP A 367 -19.61 -19.48 1.91
CA ASP A 367 -19.79 -20.93 1.88
C ASP A 367 -19.41 -21.58 3.23
N MET A 368 -18.34 -21.10 3.87
CA MET A 368 -17.90 -21.58 5.20
C MET A 368 -18.94 -21.26 6.29
N LEU A 369 -19.55 -20.08 6.27
CA LEU A 369 -20.55 -19.66 7.24
C LEU A 369 -21.88 -20.44 7.08
N TYR A 370 -22.35 -20.64 5.84
CA TYR A 370 -23.53 -21.51 5.59
C TYR A 370 -23.26 -22.94 6.03
N ASN A 371 -22.08 -23.49 5.75
CA ASN A 371 -21.68 -24.83 6.23
C ASN A 371 -21.57 -24.92 7.77
N ALA A 372 -21.41 -23.77 8.44
CA ALA A 372 -21.45 -23.69 9.90
C ALA A 372 -22.88 -23.53 10.46
N GLY A 373 -23.90 -23.39 9.59
CA GLY A 373 -25.30 -23.32 9.96
C GLY A 373 -25.88 -21.91 10.03
N ALA A 374 -25.27 -20.92 9.39
CA ALA A 374 -25.88 -19.59 9.23
C ALA A 374 -27.23 -19.71 8.51
N LYS A 375 -28.25 -18.97 8.99
CA LYS A 375 -29.57 -18.94 8.38
C LYS A 375 -29.64 -18.01 7.18
N GLU A 376 -29.14 -16.82 7.34
CA GLU A 376 -29.04 -15.78 6.31
C GLU A 376 -27.71 -15.03 6.45
N ILE A 377 -27.15 -14.56 5.33
CA ILE A 377 -25.91 -13.78 5.31
C ILE A 377 -26.12 -12.51 4.47
N HIS A 378 -26.02 -11.38 5.14
CA HIS A 378 -26.06 -10.05 4.55
C HIS A 378 -24.64 -9.50 4.49
N LEU A 379 -24.02 -9.50 3.30
CA LEU A 379 -22.64 -9.03 3.12
C LEU A 379 -22.63 -7.51 2.91
N CYS A 380 -21.95 -6.80 3.81
CA CYS A 380 -21.85 -5.35 3.85
C CYS A 380 -20.40 -4.92 3.68
N ILE A 381 -20.09 -4.19 2.61
CA ILE A 381 -18.74 -3.77 2.25
C ILE A 381 -18.54 -2.30 2.58
N SER A 382 -17.56 -1.99 3.44
CA SER A 382 -17.32 -0.65 3.96
C SER A 382 -16.57 0.27 2.99
N SER A 383 -16.46 -0.11 1.72
CA SER A 383 -16.00 0.73 0.62
C SER A 383 -16.97 0.70 -0.57
N PRO A 384 -16.88 1.66 -1.49
CA PRO A 384 -17.55 1.57 -2.79
C PRO A 384 -17.02 0.42 -3.65
N PRO A 385 -17.77 -0.02 -4.69
CA PRO A 385 -17.30 -1.04 -5.62
C PRO A 385 -16.01 -0.62 -6.34
N ILE A 386 -15.00 -1.49 -6.35
CA ILE A 386 -13.74 -1.28 -7.07
C ILE A 386 -13.95 -1.57 -8.55
N LYS A 387 -14.01 -0.52 -9.38
CA LYS A 387 -14.32 -0.62 -10.80
C LYS A 387 -13.15 -0.35 -11.73
N TYR A 388 -12.13 0.35 -11.24
CA TYR A 388 -11.01 0.82 -12.05
C TYR A 388 -9.68 0.33 -11.49
N PRO A 389 -8.70 0.01 -12.37
CA PRO A 389 -7.37 -0.42 -11.96
C PRO A 389 -6.62 0.66 -11.17
N ASP A 390 -5.69 0.25 -10.34
CA ASP A 390 -4.71 1.16 -9.73
C ASP A 390 -3.41 1.17 -10.52
N TYR A 391 -2.81 2.35 -10.63
CA TYR A 391 -1.52 2.57 -11.28
C TYR A 391 -0.53 3.32 -10.37
N TYR A 392 -0.85 3.46 -9.08
CA TYR A 392 -0.03 4.20 -8.11
C TYR A 392 0.59 3.30 -7.03
N GLY A 393 0.45 1.97 -7.19
CA GLY A 393 1.15 1.01 -6.34
C GLY A 393 0.29 -0.09 -5.71
N ILE A 394 -1.05 -0.09 -5.95
CA ILE A 394 -1.92 -1.20 -5.56
C ILE A 394 -1.92 -2.25 -6.68
N ASP A 395 -1.81 -3.54 -6.34
CA ASP A 395 -1.79 -4.63 -7.33
C ASP A 395 -3.19 -4.97 -7.86
N THR A 396 -3.79 -4.03 -8.59
CA THR A 396 -5.04 -4.22 -9.33
C THR A 396 -4.92 -3.73 -10.78
N PRO A 397 -3.88 -4.15 -11.53
CA PRO A 397 -3.59 -3.54 -12.83
C PRO A 397 -4.55 -3.94 -13.95
N ASN A 398 -5.33 -5.03 -13.76
CA ASN A 398 -6.19 -5.57 -14.81
C ASN A 398 -7.67 -5.38 -14.48
N ILE A 399 -8.38 -4.63 -15.32
CA ILE A 399 -9.82 -4.42 -15.18
C ILE A 399 -10.63 -5.73 -15.24
N LYS A 400 -10.12 -6.74 -15.97
CA LYS A 400 -10.74 -8.07 -16.08
C LYS A 400 -10.79 -8.83 -14.75
N ASP A 401 -9.89 -8.52 -13.82
CA ASP A 401 -9.82 -9.13 -12.51
C ASP A 401 -10.77 -8.47 -11.50
N LEU A 402 -11.32 -7.29 -11.81
CA LEU A 402 -12.21 -6.54 -10.95
C LEU A 402 -13.65 -6.99 -11.13
N ILE A 403 -14.21 -7.68 -10.14
CA ILE A 403 -15.59 -8.23 -10.25
C ILE A 403 -16.61 -7.10 -10.47
N ALA A 404 -16.45 -5.96 -9.81
CA ALA A 404 -17.39 -4.83 -9.92
C ALA A 404 -17.21 -3.98 -11.19
N ALA A 405 -16.15 -4.21 -11.97
CA ALA A 405 -15.99 -3.65 -13.32
C ALA A 405 -16.75 -4.47 -14.38
N ASN A 406 -16.97 -5.77 -14.11
CA ASN A 406 -17.52 -6.73 -15.07
C ASN A 406 -18.96 -7.18 -14.73
N HIS A 407 -19.41 -6.98 -13.49
CA HIS A 407 -20.72 -7.45 -13.00
C HIS A 407 -21.43 -6.36 -12.20
N SER A 408 -22.75 -6.34 -12.31
CA SER A 408 -23.62 -5.53 -11.45
C SER A 408 -23.61 -6.07 -10.00
N VAL A 409 -24.00 -5.25 -9.04
CA VAL A 409 -24.09 -5.65 -7.61
C VAL A 409 -25.00 -6.88 -7.43
N LYS A 410 -26.12 -6.97 -8.19
CA LYS A 410 -27.01 -8.14 -8.15
C LYS A 410 -26.38 -9.43 -8.70
N GLU A 411 -25.54 -9.31 -9.71
CA GLU A 411 -24.80 -10.46 -10.23
C GLU A 411 -23.70 -10.89 -9.26
N ILE A 412 -22.97 -9.94 -8.67
CA ILE A 412 -21.97 -10.20 -7.63
C ILE A 412 -22.59 -10.90 -6.43
N GLN A 413 -23.76 -10.43 -5.99
CA GLN A 413 -24.55 -11.07 -4.91
C GLN A 413 -24.82 -12.56 -5.22
N LYS A 414 -25.25 -12.87 -6.44
CA LYS A 414 -25.49 -14.25 -6.90
C LYS A 414 -24.20 -15.08 -6.99
N ILE A 415 -23.12 -14.48 -7.50
CA ILE A 415 -21.81 -15.15 -7.64
C ILE A 415 -21.25 -15.53 -6.27
N ILE A 416 -21.35 -14.62 -5.29
CA ILE A 416 -20.89 -14.86 -3.92
C ILE A 416 -21.85 -15.81 -3.19
N GLY A 417 -23.15 -15.72 -3.47
CA GLY A 417 -24.17 -16.58 -2.88
C GLY A 417 -24.71 -16.08 -1.54
N VAL A 418 -24.85 -14.75 -1.39
CA VAL A 418 -25.41 -14.13 -0.17
C VAL A 418 -26.86 -13.68 -0.37
N ASP A 419 -27.61 -13.54 0.73
CA ASP A 419 -29.01 -13.10 0.68
C ASP A 419 -29.12 -11.63 0.25
N THR A 420 -28.20 -10.77 0.75
CA THR A 420 -28.05 -9.38 0.29
C THR A 420 -26.60 -8.98 0.19
N LEU A 421 -26.29 -8.07 -0.74
CA LEU A 421 -24.98 -7.44 -0.89
C LEU A 421 -25.14 -5.92 -0.92
N GLN A 422 -24.43 -5.25 -0.04
CA GLN A 422 -24.37 -3.80 0.03
C GLN A 422 -22.91 -3.31 -0.04
N PHE A 423 -22.66 -2.28 -0.82
CA PHE A 423 -21.44 -1.49 -0.79
C PHE A 423 -21.76 -0.10 -0.21
N LEU A 424 -20.81 0.46 0.50
CA LEU A 424 -20.89 1.87 0.90
C LEU A 424 -20.92 2.76 -0.36
N SER A 425 -21.76 3.79 -0.36
CA SER A 425 -21.77 4.76 -1.45
C SER A 425 -20.49 5.60 -1.45
N ILE A 426 -20.14 6.21 -2.61
CA ILE A 426 -18.98 7.12 -2.69
C ILE A 426 -19.17 8.33 -1.76
N ASP A 427 -20.38 8.89 -1.70
CA ASP A 427 -20.67 10.00 -0.80
C ASP A 427 -20.70 9.58 0.66
N GLY A 428 -21.11 8.34 0.95
CA GLY A 428 -20.99 7.73 2.27
C GLY A 428 -19.55 7.59 2.74
N LEU A 429 -18.66 7.18 1.85
CA LEU A 429 -17.21 7.16 2.09
C LEU A 429 -16.71 8.57 2.47
N TYR A 430 -17.07 9.59 1.69
CA TYR A 430 -16.67 10.96 1.97
C TYR A 430 -17.24 11.49 3.27
N ARG A 431 -18.52 11.18 3.60
CA ARG A 431 -19.13 11.54 4.91
C ARG A 431 -18.39 10.91 6.08
N ALA A 432 -18.02 9.64 5.98
CA ALA A 432 -17.25 8.95 7.01
C ALA A 432 -15.86 9.60 7.22
N LEU A 433 -15.27 10.15 6.14
CA LEU A 433 -13.97 10.84 6.19
C LEU A 433 -14.09 12.32 6.59
N GLY A 434 -15.31 12.83 6.86
CA GLY A 434 -15.54 14.18 7.40
C GLY A 434 -15.90 15.24 6.36
N PHE A 435 -16.34 14.83 5.18
CA PHE A 435 -16.86 15.70 4.12
C PHE A 435 -18.36 15.45 3.93
N ASN A 436 -19.10 16.40 3.34
CA ASN A 436 -20.52 16.19 3.07
C ASN A 436 -20.76 15.20 1.93
N GLU A 437 -20.01 15.36 0.85
CA GLU A 437 -20.06 14.55 -0.36
C GLU A 437 -18.77 14.69 -1.16
N ARG A 438 -18.61 13.90 -2.24
CA ARG A 438 -17.52 14.03 -3.19
C ARG A 438 -17.66 15.30 -4.04
N ASP A 439 -16.66 16.17 -4.00
CA ASP A 439 -16.57 17.26 -4.98
C ASP A 439 -16.01 16.71 -6.31
N ASN A 440 -16.89 16.54 -7.30
CA ASN A 440 -16.52 15.97 -8.60
C ASN A 440 -15.58 16.86 -9.43
N LYS A 441 -15.52 18.17 -9.15
CA LYS A 441 -14.60 19.09 -9.83
C LYS A 441 -13.25 19.18 -9.16
N ASN A 442 -13.20 18.93 -7.85
CA ASN A 442 -12.01 19.13 -7.06
C ASN A 442 -11.95 18.12 -5.89
N PRO A 443 -11.84 16.80 -6.17
CA PRO A 443 -11.89 15.74 -5.16
C PRO A 443 -10.86 15.92 -4.07
N GLN A 444 -11.20 15.48 -2.86
CA GLN A 444 -10.35 15.56 -1.70
C GLN A 444 -9.38 14.39 -1.59
N PHE A 445 -9.68 13.28 -2.27
CA PHE A 445 -8.89 12.05 -2.24
C PHE A 445 -8.55 11.56 -3.65
N THR A 446 -7.53 10.74 -3.75
CA THR A 446 -7.27 9.87 -4.89
C THR A 446 -8.14 8.62 -4.70
N ASP A 447 -9.29 8.63 -5.36
CA ASP A 447 -10.36 7.63 -5.26
C ASP A 447 -10.66 6.94 -6.61
N HIS A 448 -9.68 7.01 -7.51
CA HIS A 448 -9.79 6.52 -8.88
C HIS A 448 -10.25 5.07 -8.99
N CYS A 449 -9.90 4.20 -8.03
CA CYS A 449 -10.34 2.79 -8.01
C CYS A 449 -11.87 2.65 -8.01
N PHE A 450 -12.59 3.65 -7.48
CA PHE A 450 -14.04 3.70 -7.46
C PHE A 450 -14.63 4.52 -8.60
N THR A 451 -13.96 5.63 -8.99
CA THR A 451 -14.51 6.69 -9.85
C THR A 451 -13.90 6.78 -11.23
N GLY A 452 -12.67 6.26 -11.44
CA GLY A 452 -11.90 6.45 -12.66
C GLY A 452 -11.23 7.83 -12.79
N ASP A 453 -11.28 8.66 -11.73
CA ASP A 453 -10.68 9.99 -11.72
C ASP A 453 -9.21 9.93 -11.25
N TYR A 454 -8.30 9.80 -12.20
CA TYR A 454 -6.86 9.71 -11.96
C TYR A 454 -6.22 11.09 -11.86
N PRO A 455 -5.66 11.51 -10.69
CA PRO A 455 -4.98 12.80 -10.55
C PRO A 455 -3.70 12.89 -11.40
N VAL A 456 -3.05 11.77 -11.65
CA VAL A 456 -1.87 11.64 -12.52
C VAL A 456 -2.19 10.63 -13.62
N GLN A 457 -2.08 11.05 -14.88
CA GLN A 457 -2.42 10.17 -15.99
C GLN A 457 -1.48 8.94 -16.07
N PRO A 458 -2.02 7.72 -16.28
CA PRO A 458 -1.23 6.51 -16.42
C PRO A 458 -0.66 6.38 -17.85
N VAL A 459 0.31 7.23 -18.19
CA VAL A 459 0.85 7.41 -19.55
C VAL A 459 1.38 6.12 -20.16
N ASP A 460 2.09 5.31 -19.38
CA ASP A 460 2.68 4.05 -19.87
C ASP A 460 1.60 3.05 -20.30
N GLN A 461 0.49 3.00 -19.58
CA GLN A 461 -0.65 2.12 -19.87
C GLN A 461 -1.44 2.60 -21.09
N LEU A 462 -1.70 3.91 -21.21
CA LEU A 462 -2.36 4.49 -22.36
C LEU A 462 -1.60 4.19 -23.65
N ASN A 463 -0.27 4.34 -23.65
CA ASN A 463 0.58 4.01 -24.80
C ASN A 463 0.57 2.52 -25.15
N GLN A 464 0.45 1.62 -24.18
CA GLN A 464 0.31 0.18 -24.42
C GLN A 464 -1.05 -0.16 -25.05
N PHE A 465 -2.14 0.49 -24.63
CA PHE A 465 -3.45 0.33 -25.25
C PHE A 465 -3.46 0.80 -26.70
N GLU A 466 -2.85 1.94 -27.01
CA GLU A 466 -2.74 2.45 -28.37
C GLU A 466 -1.92 1.52 -29.28
N LYS A 467 -0.75 1.03 -28.81
CA LYS A 467 0.08 0.06 -29.53
C LYS A 467 -0.67 -1.26 -29.80
N ASN A 468 -1.42 -1.77 -28.80
CA ASN A 468 -2.19 -3.00 -28.95
C ASN A 468 -3.38 -2.83 -29.93
N ASN A 469 -4.04 -1.68 -29.92
CA ASN A 469 -5.12 -1.36 -30.85
C ASN A 469 -4.59 -1.21 -32.29
N GLN A 470 -3.43 -0.60 -32.49
CA GLN A 470 -2.79 -0.54 -33.80
C GLN A 470 -2.39 -1.92 -34.33
N LEU A 471 -1.84 -2.80 -33.49
CA LEU A 471 -1.52 -4.19 -33.83
C LEU A 471 -2.78 -4.99 -34.13
N SER A 472 -3.88 -4.79 -33.42
CA SER A 472 -5.18 -5.42 -33.70
C SER A 472 -5.78 -4.96 -35.02
N LEU A 473 -5.64 -3.69 -35.39
CA LEU A 473 -6.08 -3.16 -36.69
C LEU A 473 -5.24 -3.75 -37.82
N LEU A 474 -3.93 -3.94 -37.63
CA LEU A 474 -3.04 -4.57 -38.63
C LEU A 474 -3.28 -6.07 -38.80
N SER A 475 -3.69 -6.78 -37.72
CA SER A 475 -4.03 -8.21 -37.78
C SER A 475 -5.33 -8.51 -38.53
N ASN A 476 -6.20 -7.52 -38.71
CA ASN A 476 -7.44 -7.61 -39.46
C ASN A 476 -7.26 -7.31 -40.99
N VAL A 477 -6.10 -6.82 -41.38
CA VAL A 477 -5.72 -6.70 -42.79
C VAL A 477 -5.10 -8.04 -43.21
N ARG A 478 -5.93 -9.02 -43.66
CA ARG A 478 -5.46 -10.19 -44.38
C ARG A 478 -4.97 -9.71 -45.76
N LEU A 479 -3.67 -9.85 -46.00
CA LEU A 479 -3.08 -9.81 -47.32
C LEU A 479 -3.57 -11.00 -48.16
#